data_320cdf11cd889f7dd5e987692935e123
#
_entry.id   320cdf11cd889f7dd5e987692935e123
#
_cell.length_a   1.000
_cell.length_b   1.000
_cell.length_c   1.000
_cell.angle_alpha   90.00
_cell.angle_beta   90.00
_cell.angle_gamma   90.00
#
_symmetry.space_group_name_H-M   'P 1'
#
loop_
_entity.id
_entity.type
_entity.pdbx_description
1 polymer ?
#
loop_
_entity_poly.entity_id
_entity_poly.type
_entity_poly.pdbx_seq_one_letter_code
_entity_poly.pdbx_strand_id
1 'polypeptide(L)'
;GADSSTAAAAVRAAREAGAAADASAAAADLHRLAILRKNVQDGEENVTRFFTLAGGRIPVPQPAKGLRSLVHLVIGNRPGALLHVLAPFDASEINLTFIQSRPLPGRPWEYGFFIEAATDWRSASAQAAWQLVCALSESGRRIGTYRRFAWMPEYAFWAEKICTVYLALPVMRLGPPSEPAHAA
;
A
#
# COMPACT_ATOMS: atom_id res chain seq x y z
N GLY A 1 -11.45 -26.63 -3.46
CA GLY A 1 -10.00 -26.44 -3.22
C GLY A 1 -9.64 -24.95 -3.24
N ALA A 2 -8.56 -24.56 -2.58
CA ALA A 2 -8.08 -23.20 -2.64
C ALA A 2 -7.21 -22.99 -3.88
N ASP A 3 -7.51 -21.93 -4.65
CA ASP A 3 -6.68 -21.50 -5.76
C ASP A 3 -5.72 -20.40 -5.33
N SER A 4 -4.71 -20.11 -6.14
CA SER A 4 -3.70 -19.10 -5.87
C SER A 4 -4.26 -17.65 -5.88
N SER A 5 -5.41 -17.44 -6.53
CA SER A 5 -6.13 -16.18 -6.60
C SER A 5 -7.59 -16.38 -7.02
N THR A 6 -8.44 -15.39 -6.77
CA THR A 6 -9.83 -15.34 -7.25
C THR A 6 -9.92 -15.42 -8.77
N ALA A 7 -8.96 -14.82 -9.49
CA ALA A 7 -8.87 -14.91 -10.95
C ALA A 7 -8.57 -16.35 -11.41
N ALA A 8 -7.64 -17.05 -10.74
CA ALA A 8 -7.35 -18.46 -11.03
C ALA A 8 -8.55 -19.35 -10.75
N ALA A 9 -9.30 -19.10 -9.68
CA ALA A 9 -10.53 -19.78 -9.37
C ALA A 9 -11.60 -19.61 -10.47
N ALA A 10 -11.75 -18.40 -11.02
CA ALA A 10 -12.65 -18.15 -12.14
C ALA A 10 -12.25 -18.92 -13.41
N VAL A 11 -10.95 -18.94 -13.74
CA VAL A 11 -10.43 -19.72 -14.88
C VAL A 11 -10.74 -21.21 -14.70
N ARG A 12 -10.58 -21.74 -13.48
CA ARG A 12 -10.89 -23.15 -13.20
C ARG A 12 -12.38 -23.44 -13.34
N ALA A 13 -13.24 -22.58 -12.75
CA ALA A 13 -14.70 -22.73 -12.85
C ALA A 13 -15.19 -22.70 -14.31
N ALA A 14 -14.53 -21.95 -15.20
CA ALA A 14 -14.86 -21.93 -16.62
C ALA A 14 -14.52 -23.24 -17.37
N ARG A 15 -13.67 -24.11 -16.80
CA ARG A 15 -13.20 -25.34 -17.42
C ARG A 15 -13.77 -26.61 -16.79
N GLU A 16 -14.22 -26.53 -15.56
CA GLU A 16 -14.64 -27.66 -14.75
C GLU A 16 -16.17 -27.65 -14.55
N ALA A 17 -16.85 -28.63 -15.12
CA ALA A 17 -18.30 -28.70 -14.99
C ALA A 17 -18.73 -28.92 -13.54
N GLY A 18 -19.70 -28.13 -13.07
CA GLY A 18 -20.18 -28.14 -11.69
C GLY A 18 -19.32 -27.37 -10.70
N ALA A 19 -18.23 -26.70 -11.15
CA ALA A 19 -17.43 -25.82 -10.31
C ALA A 19 -18.04 -24.42 -10.23
N ALA A 20 -17.85 -23.78 -9.09
CA ALA A 20 -18.15 -22.36 -8.86
C ALA A 20 -16.96 -21.66 -8.21
N ALA A 21 -16.83 -20.36 -8.41
CA ALA A 21 -15.77 -19.55 -7.87
C ALA A 21 -16.31 -18.28 -7.19
N ASP A 22 -15.66 -17.87 -6.11
CA ASP A 22 -15.79 -16.53 -5.57
C ASP A 22 -14.80 -15.61 -6.33
N ALA A 23 -15.34 -14.66 -7.10
CA ALA A 23 -14.57 -13.80 -7.98
C ALA A 23 -15.30 -12.48 -8.25
N SER A 24 -14.64 -11.55 -8.93
CA SER A 24 -15.26 -10.29 -9.36
C SER A 24 -16.25 -10.48 -10.52
N ALA A 25 -17.21 -9.57 -10.66
CA ALA A 25 -18.10 -9.55 -11.82
C ALA A 25 -17.32 -9.42 -13.14
N ALA A 26 -16.24 -8.64 -13.17
CA ALA A 26 -15.37 -8.51 -14.33
C ALA A 26 -14.71 -9.84 -14.72
N ALA A 27 -14.34 -10.71 -13.75
CA ALA A 27 -13.85 -12.03 -14.05
C ALA A 27 -14.95 -12.96 -14.63
N ALA A 28 -16.18 -12.83 -14.15
CA ALA A 28 -17.32 -13.54 -14.72
C ALA A 28 -17.56 -13.16 -16.18
N ASP A 29 -17.56 -11.88 -16.51
CA ASP A 29 -17.71 -11.37 -17.88
C ASP A 29 -16.55 -11.87 -18.78
N LEU A 30 -15.30 -11.73 -18.32
CA LEU A 30 -14.11 -12.14 -19.06
C LEU A 30 -14.12 -13.66 -19.41
N HIS A 31 -14.58 -14.49 -18.49
CA HIS A 31 -14.59 -15.96 -18.64
C HIS A 31 -15.96 -16.52 -19.05
N ARG A 32 -16.95 -15.64 -19.35
CA ARG A 32 -18.32 -16.01 -19.75
C ARG A 32 -19.01 -16.91 -18.73
N LEU A 33 -18.82 -16.63 -17.45
CA LEU A 33 -19.43 -17.34 -16.35
C LEU A 33 -20.77 -16.70 -15.95
N ALA A 34 -21.77 -17.50 -15.61
CA ALA A 34 -23.00 -17.02 -15.03
C ALA A 34 -22.77 -16.59 -13.58
N ILE A 35 -23.26 -15.41 -13.20
CA ILE A 35 -23.20 -14.93 -11.82
C ILE A 35 -24.36 -15.57 -11.05
N LEU A 36 -24.03 -16.49 -10.15
CA LEU A 36 -25.02 -17.21 -9.34
C LEU A 36 -25.55 -16.35 -8.18
N ARG A 37 -24.66 -15.57 -7.54
CA ARG A 37 -24.99 -14.68 -6.43
C ARG A 37 -24.08 -13.47 -6.42
N LYS A 38 -24.64 -12.30 -6.13
CA LYS A 38 -23.88 -11.04 -5.92
C LYS A 38 -23.74 -10.75 -4.43
N ASN A 39 -22.74 -9.92 -4.07
CA ASN A 39 -22.52 -9.43 -2.71
C ASN A 39 -22.40 -10.56 -1.69
N VAL A 40 -21.47 -11.48 -1.95
CA VAL A 40 -21.22 -12.67 -1.11
C VAL A 40 -20.23 -12.42 0.05
N GLN A 41 -19.71 -11.19 0.16
CA GLN A 41 -18.84 -10.80 1.27
C GLN A 41 -19.59 -10.84 2.62
N ASP A 42 -18.86 -11.17 3.69
CA ASP A 42 -19.44 -11.27 5.04
C ASP A 42 -19.73 -9.90 5.67
N GLY A 43 -19.02 -8.83 5.26
CA GLY A 43 -19.21 -7.47 5.76
C GLY A 43 -19.89 -6.56 4.76
N GLU A 44 -20.56 -5.52 5.23
CA GLU A 44 -21.20 -4.51 4.36
C GLU A 44 -20.17 -3.75 3.51
N GLU A 45 -18.98 -3.52 4.04
CA GLU A 45 -17.87 -2.86 3.36
C GLU A 45 -16.71 -3.83 3.09
N ASN A 46 -16.38 -4.00 1.82
CA ASN A 46 -15.17 -4.70 1.38
C ASN A 46 -14.36 -3.74 0.50
N VAL A 47 -13.41 -3.02 1.12
CA VAL A 47 -12.64 -1.97 0.46
C VAL A 47 -11.19 -2.40 0.29
N THR A 48 -10.73 -2.46 -0.95
CA THR A 48 -9.32 -2.69 -1.28
C THR A 48 -8.65 -1.37 -1.64
N ARG A 49 -7.51 -1.10 -1.03
CA ARG A 49 -6.70 0.08 -1.34
C ARG A 49 -5.69 -0.26 -2.44
N PHE A 50 -5.70 0.53 -3.49
CA PHE A 50 -4.74 0.44 -4.58
C PHE A 50 -3.82 1.65 -4.58
N PHE A 51 -2.56 1.43 -4.94
CA PHE A 51 -1.58 2.48 -5.17
C PHE A 51 -1.16 2.48 -6.64
N THR A 52 -1.20 3.65 -7.28
CA THR A 52 -0.56 3.83 -8.58
C THR A 52 0.91 4.15 -8.37
N LEU A 53 1.78 3.32 -8.93
CA LEU A 53 3.22 3.50 -8.87
C LEU A 53 3.77 3.90 -10.24
N ALA A 54 4.77 4.78 -10.26
CA ALA A 54 5.50 5.11 -11.48
C ALA A 54 7.01 5.00 -11.23
N GLY A 55 7.74 4.63 -12.29
CA GLY A 55 9.19 4.72 -12.30
C GLY A 55 9.61 6.19 -12.44
N GLY A 56 10.34 6.70 -11.45
CA GLY A 56 10.82 8.07 -11.44
C GLY A 56 10.08 9.02 -10.51
N ARG A 57 10.41 10.31 -10.60
CA ARG A 57 9.85 11.34 -9.73
C ARG A 57 8.49 11.80 -10.26
N ILE A 58 7.46 11.62 -9.47
CA ILE A 58 6.12 12.16 -9.76
C ILE A 58 5.97 13.53 -9.07
N PRO A 59 5.46 14.57 -9.74
CA PRO A 59 5.12 15.83 -9.10
C PRO A 59 4.08 15.62 -8.00
N VAL A 60 4.27 16.32 -6.87
CA VAL A 60 3.27 16.30 -5.78
C VAL A 60 2.01 17.01 -6.24
N PRO A 61 0.81 16.42 -6.06
CA PRO A 61 -0.45 17.05 -6.47
C PRO A 61 -0.69 18.41 -5.85
N GLN A 62 -1.25 19.33 -6.62
CA GLN A 62 -1.71 20.63 -6.15
C GLN A 62 -3.26 20.69 -6.19
N PRO A 63 -3.93 21.38 -5.25
CA PRO A 63 -3.38 22.02 -4.04
C PRO A 63 -2.90 21.01 -3.01
N ALA A 64 -2.06 21.42 -2.07
CA ALA A 64 -1.46 20.54 -1.05
C ALA A 64 -2.44 20.00 0.01
N LYS A 65 -3.71 20.41 -0.02
CA LYS A 65 -4.73 19.99 0.95
C LYS A 65 -5.08 18.51 0.79
N GLY A 66 -5.15 17.79 1.92
CA GLY A 66 -5.56 16.38 1.96
C GLY A 66 -4.51 15.40 1.43
N LEU A 67 -3.24 15.82 1.35
CA LEU A 67 -2.15 14.95 0.96
C LEU A 67 -1.91 13.86 1.99
N ARG A 68 -1.44 12.72 1.50
CA ARG A 68 -0.93 11.59 2.25
C ARG A 68 0.49 11.30 1.79
N SER A 69 1.29 10.88 2.71
CA SER A 69 2.69 10.53 2.42
C SER A 69 2.99 9.16 2.98
N LEU A 70 3.50 8.27 2.13
CA LEU A 70 3.86 6.90 2.49
C LEU A 70 5.36 6.80 2.66
N VAL A 71 5.76 6.16 3.76
CA VAL A 71 7.16 5.82 4.06
C VAL A 71 7.29 4.33 4.33
N HIS A 72 8.49 3.83 4.15
CA HIS A 72 8.90 2.50 4.58
C HIS A 72 10.07 2.65 5.56
N LEU A 73 9.96 1.99 6.72
CA LEU A 73 10.95 2.02 7.79
C LEU A 73 11.36 0.60 8.15
N VAL A 74 12.64 0.39 8.40
CA VAL A 74 13.14 -0.80 9.08
C VAL A 74 13.54 -0.38 10.50
N ILE A 75 12.99 -1.10 11.46
CA ILE A 75 13.12 -0.76 12.89
C ILE A 75 13.74 -1.95 13.60
N GLY A 76 14.76 -1.69 14.43
CA GLY A 76 15.43 -2.74 15.18
C GLY A 76 14.49 -3.50 16.11
N ASN A 77 14.70 -4.80 16.23
CA ASN A 77 13.88 -5.66 17.10
C ASN A 77 14.33 -5.52 18.57
N ARG A 78 13.82 -4.49 19.26
CA ARG A 78 14.06 -4.22 20.68
C ARG A 78 12.81 -3.62 21.33
N PRO A 79 12.62 -3.82 22.64
CA PRO A 79 11.50 -3.23 23.37
C PRO A 79 11.40 -1.71 23.17
N GLY A 80 10.20 -1.20 22.85
CA GLY A 80 9.94 0.22 22.64
C GLY A 80 10.40 0.80 21.29
N ALA A 81 11.10 0.04 20.43
CA ALA A 81 11.65 0.57 19.18
C ALA A 81 10.59 1.23 18.28
N LEU A 82 9.45 0.58 18.08
CA LEU A 82 8.35 1.14 17.31
C LEU A 82 7.78 2.41 17.97
N LEU A 83 7.60 2.40 19.30
CA LEU A 83 7.12 3.56 20.04
C LEU A 83 8.02 4.78 19.81
N HIS A 84 9.33 4.60 19.93
CA HIS A 84 10.30 5.69 19.75
C HIS A 84 10.29 6.25 18.32
N VAL A 85 10.11 5.39 17.32
CA VAL A 85 10.02 5.82 15.92
C VAL A 85 8.70 6.54 15.61
N LEU A 86 7.62 6.24 16.32
CA LEU A 86 6.33 6.90 16.15
C LEU A 86 6.24 8.24 16.90
N ALA A 87 6.99 8.43 17.99
CA ALA A 87 6.95 9.64 18.81
C ALA A 87 7.22 10.96 18.05
N PRO A 88 8.15 11.04 17.08
CA PRO A 88 8.33 12.25 16.27
C PRO A 88 7.12 12.68 15.47
N PHE A 89 6.28 11.74 15.04
CA PHE A 89 5.03 12.08 14.33
C PHE A 89 4.03 12.73 15.28
N ASP A 90 3.88 12.20 16.50
CA ASP A 90 3.04 12.75 17.54
C ASP A 90 3.51 14.16 17.96
N ALA A 91 4.80 14.30 18.27
CA ALA A 91 5.41 15.59 18.64
C ALA A 91 5.27 16.67 17.53
N SER A 92 5.06 16.27 16.29
CA SER A 92 4.86 17.16 15.14
C SER A 92 3.39 17.28 14.75
N GLU A 93 2.45 16.76 15.55
CA GLU A 93 1.01 16.73 15.29
C GLU A 93 0.65 16.11 13.93
N ILE A 94 1.45 15.13 13.48
CA ILE A 94 1.25 14.43 12.20
C ILE A 94 0.42 13.16 12.45
N ASN A 95 -0.82 13.18 12.02
CA ASN A 95 -1.71 12.03 12.14
C ASN A 95 -1.28 10.88 11.20
N LEU A 96 -1.19 9.67 11.75
CA LEU A 96 -0.94 8.45 11.00
C LEU A 96 -2.26 7.80 10.60
N THR A 97 -2.42 7.48 9.33
CA THR A 97 -3.68 6.95 8.77
C THR A 97 -3.59 5.50 8.34
N PHE A 98 -2.39 4.93 8.35
CA PHE A 98 -2.15 3.53 8.03
C PHE A 98 -0.79 3.10 8.58
N ILE A 99 -0.74 1.88 9.13
CA ILE A 99 0.50 1.20 9.50
C ILE A 99 0.37 -0.28 9.15
N GLN A 100 1.38 -0.82 8.49
CA GLN A 100 1.44 -2.24 8.15
C GLN A 100 2.86 -2.75 8.26
N SER A 101 3.06 -3.83 9.03
CA SER A 101 4.32 -4.55 9.08
C SER A 101 4.41 -5.60 7.98
N ARG A 102 5.62 -5.83 7.48
CA ARG A 102 5.96 -6.91 6.56
C ARG A 102 7.28 -7.55 6.98
N PRO A 103 7.39 -8.88 6.99
CA PRO A 103 8.65 -9.56 7.24
C PRO A 103 9.71 -9.12 6.22
N LEU A 104 10.94 -8.96 6.68
CA LEU A 104 12.07 -8.63 5.80
C LEU A 104 12.61 -9.90 5.15
N PRO A 105 12.76 -9.97 3.82
CA PRO A 105 13.37 -11.10 3.14
C PRO A 105 14.80 -11.33 3.65
N GLY A 106 15.11 -12.58 4.01
CA GLY A 106 16.44 -12.97 4.49
C GLY A 106 16.81 -12.53 5.93
N ARG A 107 15.88 -11.89 6.64
CA ARG A 107 16.06 -11.46 8.04
C ARG A 107 14.92 -12.00 8.91
N PRO A 108 14.99 -13.25 9.40
CA PRO A 108 13.95 -13.85 10.22
C PRO A 108 13.64 -13.00 11.46
N TRP A 109 12.35 -12.84 11.77
CA TRP A 109 11.84 -12.09 12.92
C TRP A 109 12.08 -10.57 12.87
N GLU A 110 12.53 -10.04 11.74
CA GLU A 110 12.66 -8.61 11.52
C GLU A 110 11.59 -8.11 10.55
N TYR A 111 11.14 -6.87 10.77
CA TYR A 111 10.00 -6.30 10.06
C TYR A 111 10.32 -4.92 9.49
N GLY A 112 9.87 -4.72 8.27
CA GLY A 112 9.70 -3.39 7.70
C GLY A 112 8.28 -2.88 7.93
N PHE A 113 8.13 -1.58 8.14
CA PHE A 113 6.84 -0.93 8.39
C PHE A 113 6.52 0.05 7.27
N PHE A 114 5.37 -0.13 6.64
CA PHE A 114 4.78 0.88 5.78
C PHE A 114 3.87 1.76 6.64
N ILE A 115 4.15 3.06 6.65
CA ILE A 115 3.42 4.05 7.44
C ILE A 115 2.92 5.15 6.51
N GLU A 116 1.61 5.43 6.55
CA GLU A 116 0.99 6.55 5.86
C GLU A 116 0.70 7.67 6.85
N ALA A 117 1.21 8.84 6.57
CA ALA A 117 1.04 10.05 7.36
C ALA A 117 0.19 11.09 6.61
N ALA A 118 -0.70 11.77 7.32
CA ALA A 118 -1.54 12.85 6.79
C ALA A 118 -0.74 14.15 6.69
N THR A 119 0.29 14.16 5.86
CA THR A 119 1.21 15.31 5.73
C THR A 119 1.76 15.45 4.31
N ASP A 120 2.30 16.63 4.04
CA ASP A 120 3.18 16.93 2.92
C ASP A 120 4.63 16.97 3.41
N TRP A 121 5.46 16.03 2.93
CA TRP A 121 6.86 15.98 3.33
C TRP A 121 7.70 17.22 2.96
N ARG A 122 7.12 18.17 2.24
CA ARG A 122 7.77 19.47 1.93
C ARG A 122 7.62 20.49 3.07
N SER A 123 6.69 20.29 4.00
CA SER A 123 6.54 21.16 5.16
C SER A 123 7.72 21.03 6.12
N ALA A 124 8.10 22.13 6.78
CA ALA A 124 9.24 22.15 7.69
C ALA A 124 9.04 21.19 8.88
N SER A 125 7.84 21.13 9.45
CA SER A 125 7.52 20.20 10.54
C SER A 125 7.66 18.74 10.14
N ALA A 126 7.15 18.37 8.94
CA ALA A 126 7.27 17.00 8.44
C ALA A 126 8.73 16.63 8.12
N GLN A 127 9.53 17.56 7.62
CA GLN A 127 10.96 17.33 7.40
C GLN A 127 11.71 17.12 8.71
N ALA A 128 11.44 17.93 9.74
CA ALA A 128 12.04 17.76 11.06
C ALA A 128 11.65 16.39 11.67
N ALA A 129 10.36 16.04 11.65
CA ALA A 129 9.90 14.72 12.09
C ALA A 129 10.60 13.59 11.35
N TRP A 130 10.73 13.71 10.02
CA TRP A 130 11.40 12.70 9.21
C TRP A 130 12.87 12.48 9.56
N GLN A 131 13.61 13.56 9.84
CA GLN A 131 15.00 13.44 10.29
C GLN A 131 15.11 12.66 11.59
N LEU A 132 14.25 12.92 12.56
CA LEU A 132 14.22 12.18 13.83
C LEU A 132 13.81 10.71 13.62
N VAL A 133 12.80 10.45 12.79
CA VAL A 133 12.38 9.08 12.44
C VAL A 133 13.53 8.29 11.81
N CYS A 134 14.28 8.91 10.89
CA CYS A 134 15.43 8.27 10.28
C CYS A 134 16.54 7.98 11.29
N ALA A 135 16.80 8.91 12.23
CA ALA A 135 17.82 8.71 13.27
C ALA A 135 17.47 7.58 14.26
N LEU A 136 16.18 7.29 14.43
CA LEU A 136 15.67 6.24 15.32
C LEU A 136 15.41 4.90 14.62
N SER A 137 15.51 4.86 13.30
CA SER A 137 15.31 3.68 12.45
C SER A 137 16.63 3.12 11.95
N GLU A 138 16.68 1.82 11.63
CA GLU A 138 17.83 1.23 10.92
C GLU A 138 17.92 1.75 9.48
N SER A 139 16.77 1.91 8.85
CA SER A 139 16.66 2.58 7.55
C SER A 139 15.28 3.19 7.36
N GLY A 140 15.23 4.29 6.61
CA GLY A 140 13.99 4.97 6.26
C GLY A 140 13.97 5.38 4.80
N ARG A 141 12.84 5.16 4.13
CA ARG A 141 12.62 5.55 2.74
C ARG A 141 11.26 6.23 2.56
N ARG A 142 11.26 7.41 1.99
CA ARG A 142 10.03 8.07 1.51
C ARG A 142 9.63 7.44 0.18
N ILE A 143 8.44 6.84 0.13
CA ILE A 143 7.90 6.20 -1.08
C ILE A 143 7.27 7.26 -1.98
N GLY A 144 6.43 8.14 -1.42
CA GLY A 144 5.81 9.20 -2.18
C GLY A 144 4.77 9.99 -1.39
N THR A 145 4.39 11.13 -1.97
CA THR A 145 3.29 11.97 -1.50
C THR A 145 2.21 12.00 -2.57
N TYR A 146 0.98 11.74 -2.19
CA TYR A 146 -0.14 11.58 -3.11
C TYR A 146 -1.43 12.09 -2.49
N ARG A 147 -2.45 12.25 -3.32
CA ARG A 147 -3.82 12.50 -2.86
C ARG A 147 -4.56 11.18 -2.77
N ARG A 148 -5.28 10.97 -1.68
CA ARG A 148 -6.26 9.89 -1.58
C ARG A 148 -7.50 10.30 -2.37
N PHE A 149 -7.87 9.48 -3.34
CA PHE A 149 -9.15 9.58 -4.01
C PHE A 149 -10.13 8.64 -3.31
N ALA A 150 -11.29 9.14 -2.95
CA ALA A 150 -12.42 8.27 -2.64
C ALA A 150 -12.89 7.66 -3.98
N TRP A 151 -13.36 6.42 -3.92
CA TRP A 151 -14.03 5.83 -5.07
C TRP A 151 -15.22 6.70 -5.46
N MET A 152 -15.19 7.25 -6.67
CA MET A 152 -16.31 7.98 -7.27
C MET A 152 -16.81 7.18 -8.45
N PRO A 153 -18.10 6.81 -8.50
CA PRO A 153 -18.66 6.02 -9.60
C PRO A 153 -18.42 6.63 -11.00
N GLU A 154 -18.35 7.95 -11.10
CA GLU A 154 -18.06 8.69 -12.33
C GLU A 154 -16.64 8.47 -12.89
N TYR A 155 -15.71 8.00 -12.07
CA TYR A 155 -14.36 7.60 -12.49
C TYR A 155 -14.21 6.09 -12.70
N ALA A 156 -15.28 5.31 -12.56
CA ALA A 156 -15.27 3.85 -12.76
C ALA A 156 -14.72 3.48 -14.15
N PHE A 157 -15.00 4.28 -15.18
CA PHE A 157 -14.47 4.08 -16.54
C PHE A 157 -12.93 4.12 -16.60
N TRP A 158 -12.29 4.99 -15.80
CA TRP A 158 -10.85 5.05 -15.71
C TRP A 158 -10.29 3.94 -14.83
N ALA A 159 -11.01 3.58 -13.77
CA ALA A 159 -10.65 2.48 -12.89
C ALA A 159 -10.71 1.12 -13.61
N GLU A 160 -11.66 0.90 -14.51
CA GLU A 160 -11.71 -0.30 -15.35
C GLU A 160 -10.49 -0.40 -16.28
N LYS A 161 -9.99 0.72 -16.80
CA LYS A 161 -8.77 0.75 -17.62
C LYS A 161 -7.47 0.66 -16.79
N ILE A 162 -7.47 1.14 -15.55
CA ILE A 162 -6.33 1.09 -14.63
C ILE A 162 -6.32 -0.21 -13.82
N CYS A 163 -7.48 -0.82 -13.55
CA CYS A 163 -7.59 -2.13 -12.90
C CYS A 163 -7.02 -3.30 -13.71
N THR A 164 -6.51 -3.06 -14.92
CA THR A 164 -5.79 -4.10 -15.69
C THR A 164 -4.32 -4.22 -15.26
N VAL A 165 -3.84 -3.40 -14.34
CA VAL A 165 -2.52 -3.59 -13.73
C VAL A 165 -2.70 -4.24 -12.37
N TYR A 166 -2.77 -5.55 -12.37
CA TYR A 166 -2.65 -6.37 -11.17
C TYR A 166 -1.29 -6.12 -10.54
N LEU A 167 -1.27 -5.30 -9.51
CA LEU A 167 -0.21 -5.34 -8.53
C LEU A 167 -0.66 -6.24 -7.37
N ALA A 168 -0.68 -7.55 -7.63
CA ALA A 168 -0.11 -8.45 -6.65
C ALA A 168 1.28 -7.86 -6.41
N LEU A 169 1.54 -7.32 -5.21
CA LEU A 169 2.88 -6.89 -4.85
C LEU A 169 3.82 -8.09 -5.03
N PRO A 170 4.55 -8.21 -6.16
CA PRO A 170 5.70 -9.07 -6.15
C PRO A 170 6.60 -8.44 -5.10
N VAL A 171 7.26 -9.28 -4.33
CA VAL A 171 8.30 -8.89 -3.39
C VAL A 171 9.11 -7.79 -4.05
N MET A 172 8.87 -6.52 -3.66
CA MET A 172 9.67 -5.41 -4.13
C MET A 172 11.10 -5.75 -3.76
N ARG A 173 11.95 -6.07 -4.71
CA ARG A 173 13.39 -6.01 -4.52
C ARG A 173 13.69 -4.52 -4.35
N LEU A 174 13.67 -4.09 -3.10
CA LEU A 174 14.21 -2.79 -2.73
C LEU A 174 15.68 -2.84 -3.13
N GLY A 175 16.08 -1.99 -4.04
CA GLY A 175 17.48 -1.79 -4.35
C GLY A 175 18.27 -1.48 -3.06
N PRO A 176 19.61 -1.62 -3.07
CA PRO A 176 20.42 -1.39 -1.89
C PRO A 176 20.08 -0.05 -1.25
N PRO A 177 20.13 0.05 0.09
CA PRO A 177 19.83 1.29 0.79
C PRO A 177 20.75 2.40 0.23
N SER A 178 20.16 3.55 -0.08
CA SER A 178 20.93 4.74 -0.41
C SER A 178 21.83 5.04 0.79
N GLU A 179 23.14 5.17 0.56
CA GLU A 179 24.10 5.58 1.58
C GLU A 179 23.59 6.81 2.35
N PRO A 180 23.82 6.87 3.67
CA PRO A 180 23.51 8.07 4.43
C PRO A 180 24.33 9.21 3.82
N ALA A 181 23.63 10.29 3.44
CA ALA A 181 24.28 11.52 3.03
C ALA A 181 25.11 12.03 4.22
N HIS A 182 26.40 11.73 4.22
CA HIS A 182 27.34 12.44 5.06
C HIS A 182 27.32 13.89 4.60
N ALA A 183 26.83 14.76 5.47
CA ALA A 183 26.98 16.20 5.33
C ALA A 183 28.48 16.51 5.38
N ALA A 184 28.96 17.14 4.33
CA ALA A 184 30.15 17.95 4.36
C ALA A 184 29.73 19.40 4.69
#